data_55c98bbdd3e8eac9b1ffbcc7cbe54155
#
_entry.id   55c98bbdd3e8eac9b1ffbcc7cbe54155
#
_cell.length_a   1.000
_cell.length_b   1.000
_cell.length_c   1.000
_cell.angle_alpha   90.00
_cell.angle_beta   90.00
_cell.angle_gamma   90.00
#
_symmetry.space_group_name_H-M   'P 1'
#
loop_
_entity.id
_entity.type
_entity.pdbx_description
1 polymer ?
#
loop_
_entity_poly.entity_id
_entity_poly.type
_entity_poly.pdbx_seq_one_letter_code
_entity_poly.pdbx_strand_id
1 'polypeptide(L)'
;PFRQELYSGRSPWRTGTLPNHSKSVEGTQSIVHYLKPLGYRVALLGKSHVGPNECYPFEKLGEVSKKTDANPDILAKSRSFFQDCEKKGDSFCLFIGSHDSHAPFTTGDPSAYDASKLTVPPYWVDTPELREEMVKYYAEITNFDRLVGMMRKELEKRKLWDETVFMVCSEQG
;
A
#
# COMPACT_ATOMS: atom_id res chain seq x y z
N PRO A 1 -12.48 5.70 2.79
CA PRO A 1 -13.22 4.54 3.35
C PRO A 1 -12.36 3.28 3.45
N PHE A 2 -11.88 2.72 2.32
CA PHE A 2 -11.23 1.41 2.24
C PHE A 2 -10.13 1.17 3.29
N ARG A 3 -9.13 2.06 3.41
CA ARG A 3 -8.01 1.86 4.36
C ARG A 3 -8.46 1.88 5.81
N GLN A 4 -9.46 2.70 6.15
CA GLN A 4 -10.01 2.75 7.49
C GLN A 4 -10.80 1.47 7.81
N GLU A 5 -11.53 0.93 6.84
CA GLU A 5 -12.18 -0.38 6.94
C GLU A 5 -11.16 -1.51 7.09
N LEU A 6 -10.14 -1.56 6.20
CA LEU A 6 -9.06 -2.55 6.26
C LEU A 6 -8.38 -2.59 7.62
N TYR A 7 -8.02 -1.41 8.16
CA TYR A 7 -7.27 -1.35 9.43
C TYR A 7 -8.14 -1.52 10.66
N SER A 8 -9.44 -1.21 10.61
CA SER A 8 -10.36 -1.35 11.75
C SER A 8 -11.12 -2.68 11.75
N GLY A 9 -11.21 -3.35 10.59
CA GLY A 9 -12.10 -4.51 10.41
C GLY A 9 -13.58 -4.14 10.53
N ARG A 10 -13.93 -2.86 10.40
CA ARG A 10 -15.29 -2.36 10.57
C ARG A 10 -15.76 -1.62 9.32
N SER A 11 -17.01 -1.89 8.93
CA SER A 11 -17.65 -1.20 7.82
C SER A 11 -17.59 0.33 7.97
N PRO A 12 -17.42 1.09 6.87
CA PRO A 12 -17.42 2.55 6.85
C PRO A 12 -18.68 3.18 7.49
N TRP A 13 -19.81 2.50 7.45
CA TRP A 13 -21.03 2.91 8.15
C TRP A 13 -20.84 3.00 9.67
N ARG A 14 -20.12 2.04 10.25
CA ARG A 14 -19.87 1.98 11.70
C ARG A 14 -18.77 2.93 12.15
N THR A 15 -17.85 3.23 11.27
CA THR A 15 -16.72 4.13 11.55
C THR A 15 -16.97 5.57 11.13
N GLY A 16 -18.12 5.85 10.47
CA GLY A 16 -18.44 7.19 9.96
C GLY A 16 -17.61 7.63 8.74
N THR A 17 -16.98 6.68 8.04
CA THR A 17 -16.00 6.99 6.99
C THR A 17 -16.50 6.76 5.56
N LEU A 18 -17.82 6.92 5.34
CA LEU A 18 -18.42 6.77 4.00
C LEU A 18 -17.90 7.80 2.98
N PRO A 19 -17.87 9.11 3.28
CA PRO A 19 -17.31 10.06 2.35
C PRO A 19 -15.79 9.90 2.24
N ASN A 20 -15.23 10.17 1.05
CA ASN A 20 -13.80 10.24 0.88
C ASN A 20 -13.20 11.37 1.75
N HIS A 21 -11.98 11.18 2.25
CA HIS A 21 -11.28 12.09 3.18
C HIS A 21 -11.94 12.28 4.57
N SER A 22 -12.98 11.50 4.91
CA SER A 22 -13.56 11.50 6.25
C SER A 22 -12.62 10.83 7.26
N LYS A 23 -12.85 11.17 8.55
CA LYS A 23 -12.12 10.57 9.67
C LYS A 23 -13.05 9.62 10.42
N SER A 24 -12.49 8.57 10.99
CA SER A 24 -13.24 7.66 11.85
C SER A 24 -13.78 8.37 13.11
N VAL A 25 -14.92 7.91 13.57
CA VAL A 25 -15.47 8.38 14.86
C VAL A 25 -14.52 8.01 15.99
N GLU A 26 -14.53 8.85 17.03
CA GLU A 26 -13.72 8.64 18.24
C GLU A 26 -13.95 7.25 18.85
N GLY A 27 -12.91 6.65 19.40
CA GLY A 27 -12.97 5.31 19.98
C GLY A 27 -12.92 4.16 18.95
N THR A 28 -12.83 4.45 17.63
CA THR A 28 -12.58 3.41 16.63
C THR A 28 -11.23 2.75 16.88
N GLN A 29 -11.24 1.45 17.11
CA GLN A 29 -10.00 0.66 17.26
C GLN A 29 -9.57 0.09 15.92
N SER A 30 -8.26 0.05 15.70
CA SER A 30 -7.61 -0.54 14.54
C SER A 30 -6.75 -1.74 14.93
N ILE A 31 -6.25 -2.46 13.96
CA ILE A 31 -5.31 -3.58 14.12
C ILE A 31 -4.16 -3.25 15.09
N VAL A 32 -3.74 -1.98 15.14
CA VAL A 32 -2.69 -1.52 16.06
C VAL A 32 -3.03 -1.75 17.52
N HIS A 33 -4.29 -1.46 17.89
CA HIS A 33 -4.77 -1.63 19.27
C HIS A 33 -4.81 -3.11 19.71
N TYR A 34 -4.96 -4.02 18.75
CA TYR A 34 -5.02 -5.46 19.03
C TYR A 34 -3.66 -6.14 19.02
N LEU A 35 -2.77 -5.76 18.08
CA LEU A 35 -1.48 -6.41 17.95
C LEU A 35 -0.41 -5.84 18.89
N LYS A 36 -0.46 -4.54 19.18
CA LYS A 36 0.53 -3.90 20.05
C LYS A 36 0.59 -4.49 21.45
N PRO A 37 -0.54 -4.80 22.15
CA PRO A 37 -0.52 -5.48 23.44
C PRO A 37 0.02 -6.91 23.39
N LEU A 38 0.06 -7.53 22.20
CA LEU A 38 0.64 -8.86 21.95
C LEU A 38 2.14 -8.80 21.66
N GLY A 39 2.77 -7.63 21.77
CA GLY A 39 4.21 -7.46 21.56
C GLY A 39 4.60 -7.19 20.11
N TYR A 40 3.65 -6.96 19.20
CA TYR A 40 3.97 -6.60 17.81
C TYR A 40 4.33 -5.12 17.67
N ARG A 41 5.34 -4.84 16.86
CA ARG A 41 5.53 -3.52 16.26
C ARG A 41 4.62 -3.39 15.05
N VAL A 42 3.71 -2.43 15.09
CA VAL A 42 2.73 -2.22 14.01
C VAL A 42 3.03 -0.93 13.30
N ALA A 43 3.59 -1.03 12.12
CA ALA A 43 4.13 0.09 11.36
C ALA A 43 3.38 0.34 10.05
N LEU A 44 3.43 1.59 9.59
CA LEU A 44 2.88 2.04 8.31
C LEU A 44 3.95 2.85 7.55
N LEU A 45 4.22 2.43 6.33
CA LEU A 45 5.14 3.06 5.40
C LEU A 45 4.39 3.55 4.16
N GLY A 46 4.65 4.79 3.74
CA GLY A 46 4.04 5.40 2.57
C GLY A 46 2.64 5.95 2.82
N LYS A 47 1.75 5.82 1.83
CA LYS A 47 0.41 6.42 1.86
C LYS A 47 -0.41 5.97 3.06
N SER A 48 -0.75 6.88 3.95
CA SER A 48 -1.59 6.61 5.14
C SER A 48 -3.07 6.79 4.87
N HIS A 49 -3.52 8.00 4.60
CA HIS A 49 -4.89 8.40 4.26
C HIS A 49 -5.95 7.89 5.25
N VAL A 50 -5.61 7.85 6.54
CA VAL A 50 -6.51 7.48 7.64
C VAL A 50 -6.43 8.50 8.76
N GLY A 51 -7.42 8.55 9.61
CA GLY A 51 -7.48 9.42 10.78
C GLY A 51 -8.74 9.22 11.60
N PRO A 52 -8.79 9.76 12.80
CA PRO A 52 -7.72 10.49 13.48
C PRO A 52 -6.58 9.57 13.97
N ASN A 53 -5.47 10.14 14.43
CA ASN A 53 -4.27 9.36 14.76
C ASN A 53 -4.48 8.41 15.95
N GLU A 54 -5.28 8.77 16.92
CA GLU A 54 -5.65 7.94 18.06
C GLU A 54 -6.39 6.66 17.66
N CYS A 55 -7.14 6.68 16.53
CA CYS A 55 -7.79 5.49 15.99
C CYS A 55 -6.81 4.60 15.20
N TYR A 56 -5.72 5.17 14.72
CA TYR A 56 -4.72 4.49 13.87
C TYR A 56 -3.29 4.83 14.31
N PRO A 57 -2.89 4.45 15.55
CA PRO A 57 -1.62 4.87 16.14
C PRO A 57 -0.44 4.00 15.65
N PHE A 58 -0.28 3.91 14.33
CA PHE A 58 0.84 3.24 13.68
C PHE A 58 2.17 3.89 14.02
N GLU A 59 3.22 3.09 14.14
CA GLU A 59 4.59 3.57 13.98
C GLU A 59 4.77 4.01 12.52
N LYS A 60 4.98 5.32 12.29
CA LYS A 60 5.11 5.87 10.94
C LYS A 60 6.56 5.83 10.48
N LEU A 61 6.82 5.07 9.42
CA LEU A 61 8.15 4.95 8.81
C LEU A 61 8.43 6.01 7.74
N GLY A 62 7.49 6.92 7.53
CA GLY A 62 7.59 8.06 6.63
C GLY A 62 6.75 7.92 5.37
N GLU A 63 6.56 9.05 4.70
CA GLU A 63 5.91 9.14 3.40
C GLU A 63 6.89 8.76 2.29
N VAL A 64 6.35 8.48 1.12
CA VAL A 64 7.11 8.16 -0.10
C VAL A 64 6.66 9.04 -1.26
N SER A 65 7.48 9.14 -2.29
CA SER A 65 7.16 9.98 -3.46
C SER A 65 5.86 9.54 -4.13
N LYS A 66 5.11 10.51 -4.63
CA LYS A 66 3.91 10.31 -5.48
C LYS A 66 4.20 10.51 -6.97
N LYS A 67 5.40 11.01 -7.30
CA LYS A 67 5.74 11.47 -8.66
C LYS A 67 6.89 10.70 -9.28
N THR A 68 7.60 9.94 -8.49
CA THR A 68 8.77 9.18 -8.92
C THR A 68 8.70 7.77 -8.37
N ASP A 69 9.40 6.84 -9.00
CA ASP A 69 9.48 5.46 -8.49
C ASP A 69 9.93 5.45 -7.03
N ALA A 70 9.00 5.10 -6.16
CA ALA A 70 9.21 5.03 -4.71
C ALA A 70 9.77 3.69 -4.23
N ASN A 71 9.83 2.68 -5.09
CA ASN A 71 10.19 1.31 -4.72
C ASN A 71 11.57 1.20 -4.05
N PRO A 72 12.63 1.90 -4.49
CA PRO A 72 13.93 1.86 -3.81
C PRO A 72 13.87 2.44 -2.39
N ASP A 73 13.14 3.54 -2.18
CA ASP A 73 12.97 4.17 -0.86
C ASP A 73 12.14 3.28 0.08
N ILE A 74 11.05 2.72 -0.42
CA ILE A 74 10.22 1.76 0.32
C ILE A 74 11.06 0.57 0.77
N LEU A 75 11.85 -0.01 -0.13
CA LEU A 75 12.72 -1.15 0.20
C LEU A 75 13.76 -0.78 1.25
N ALA A 76 14.40 0.38 1.13
CA ALA A 76 15.41 0.83 2.08
C ALA A 76 14.83 1.03 3.49
N LYS A 77 13.68 1.69 3.60
CA LYS A 77 12.97 1.92 4.88
C LYS A 77 12.47 0.59 5.49
N SER A 78 11.94 -0.31 4.67
CA SER A 78 11.51 -1.64 5.11
C SER A 78 12.69 -2.46 5.64
N ARG A 79 13.85 -2.42 4.96
CA ARG A 79 15.08 -3.07 5.43
C ARG A 79 15.53 -2.57 6.79
N SER A 80 15.51 -1.27 6.99
CA SER A 80 15.86 -0.65 8.28
C SER A 80 14.91 -1.11 9.38
N PHE A 81 13.61 -1.13 9.09
CA PHE A 81 12.59 -1.60 10.02
C PHE A 81 12.77 -3.08 10.40
N PHE A 82 12.98 -3.96 9.42
CA PHE A 82 13.21 -5.38 9.68
C PHE A 82 14.48 -5.62 10.49
N GLN A 83 15.58 -4.92 10.15
CA GLN A 83 16.83 -5.03 10.92
C GLN A 83 16.66 -4.61 12.37
N ASP A 84 15.85 -3.60 12.62
CA ASP A 84 15.59 -3.12 13.98
C ASP A 84 14.70 -4.11 14.75
N CYS A 85 13.70 -4.71 14.11
CA CYS A 85 12.91 -5.79 14.69
C CYS A 85 13.77 -7.02 15.02
N GLU A 86 14.61 -7.47 14.10
CA GLU A 86 15.52 -8.60 14.30
C GLU A 86 16.47 -8.38 15.49
N LYS A 87 17.06 -7.18 15.58
CA LYS A 87 17.96 -6.83 16.70
C LYS A 87 17.27 -6.85 18.06
N LYS A 88 15.99 -6.52 18.13
CA LYS A 88 15.21 -6.43 19.36
C LYS A 88 14.45 -7.71 19.67
N GLY A 89 14.33 -8.62 18.71
CA GLY A 89 13.50 -9.82 18.82
C GLY A 89 12.00 -9.49 18.74
N ASP A 90 11.64 -8.37 18.09
CA ASP A 90 10.25 -7.92 17.97
C ASP A 90 9.52 -8.66 16.86
N SER A 91 8.32 -9.15 17.12
CA SER A 91 7.36 -9.50 16.07
C SER A 91 6.85 -8.23 15.39
N PHE A 92 6.48 -8.29 14.11
CA PHE A 92 6.04 -7.10 13.38
C PHE A 92 4.79 -7.33 12.56
N CYS A 93 4.08 -6.22 12.31
CA CYS A 93 3.06 -6.08 11.29
C CYS A 93 3.36 -4.79 10.52
N LEU A 94 3.78 -4.91 9.26
CA LEU A 94 4.15 -3.79 8.41
C LEU A 94 3.11 -3.61 7.30
N PHE A 95 2.51 -2.43 7.25
CA PHE A 95 1.68 -1.99 6.12
C PHE A 95 2.49 -1.10 5.19
N ILE A 96 2.44 -1.39 3.90
CA ILE A 96 3.08 -0.59 2.86
C ILE A 96 1.99 -0.04 1.95
N GLY A 97 1.83 1.28 1.96
CA GLY A 97 0.91 1.99 1.09
C GLY A 97 1.63 2.58 -0.12
N SER A 98 1.60 1.90 -1.27
CA SER A 98 2.05 2.51 -2.52
C SER A 98 1.12 3.63 -2.98
N HIS A 99 1.64 4.52 -3.82
CA HIS A 99 0.85 5.46 -4.59
C HIS A 99 0.51 4.95 -5.99
N ASP A 100 1.20 3.91 -6.48
CA ASP A 100 0.85 3.22 -7.71
C ASP A 100 -0.45 2.40 -7.50
N SER A 101 -1.41 2.46 -8.34
CA SER A 101 -1.53 3.20 -9.58
C SER A 101 -2.53 4.35 -9.40
N HIS A 102 -2.03 5.55 -9.15
CA HIS A 102 -2.86 6.75 -8.89
C HIS A 102 -2.44 7.90 -9.81
N ALA A 103 -3.39 8.44 -10.55
CA ALA A 103 -3.13 9.57 -11.44
C ALA A 103 -2.47 10.77 -10.71
N PRO A 104 -1.58 11.51 -11.38
CA PRO A 104 -1.07 11.28 -12.74
C PRO A 104 -0.11 10.08 -12.79
N PHE A 105 -0.23 9.27 -13.85
CA PHE A 105 0.59 8.07 -14.02
C PHE A 105 2.00 8.44 -14.50
N THR A 106 2.97 8.40 -13.62
CA THR A 106 4.32 8.92 -13.85
C THR A 106 5.44 7.92 -13.53
N THR A 107 5.07 6.71 -13.09
CA THR A 107 6.02 5.67 -12.70
C THR A 107 5.90 4.45 -13.62
N GLY A 108 6.85 3.53 -13.50
CA GLY A 108 6.90 2.35 -14.36
C GLY A 108 7.46 2.66 -15.77
N ASP A 109 7.44 1.65 -16.64
CA ASP A 109 7.93 1.74 -18.02
C ASP A 109 6.76 1.52 -19.01
N PRO A 110 6.18 2.60 -19.57
CA PRO A 110 5.09 2.49 -20.54
C PRO A 110 5.52 1.79 -21.84
N SER A 111 6.81 1.78 -22.21
CA SER A 111 7.28 1.14 -23.43
C SER A 111 7.12 -0.39 -23.44
N ALA A 112 6.88 -0.98 -22.27
CA ALA A 112 6.57 -2.40 -22.15
C ALA A 112 5.20 -2.80 -22.70
N TYR A 113 4.35 -1.81 -23.04
CA TYR A 113 2.98 -2.03 -23.47
C TYR A 113 2.72 -1.47 -24.87
N ASP A 114 2.02 -2.26 -25.69
CA ASP A 114 1.54 -1.84 -27.01
C ASP A 114 0.09 -1.37 -26.90
N ALA A 115 -0.13 -0.07 -27.05
CA ALA A 115 -1.45 0.56 -26.96
C ALA A 115 -2.48 -0.06 -27.91
N SER A 116 -2.04 -0.56 -29.08
CA SER A 116 -2.93 -1.19 -30.07
C SER A 116 -3.52 -2.53 -29.61
N LYS A 117 -2.83 -3.20 -28.69
CA LYS A 117 -3.23 -4.51 -28.16
C LYS A 117 -4.08 -4.44 -26.90
N LEU A 118 -4.28 -3.25 -26.35
CA LEU A 118 -5.08 -3.11 -25.13
C LEU A 118 -6.57 -3.32 -25.43
N THR A 119 -7.24 -4.02 -24.53
CA THR A 119 -8.71 -4.11 -24.55
C THR A 119 -9.29 -2.94 -23.77
N VAL A 120 -9.96 -2.04 -24.46
CA VAL A 120 -10.66 -0.92 -23.83
C VAL A 120 -11.98 -1.43 -23.26
N PRO A 121 -12.32 -1.15 -21.99
CA PRO A 121 -13.61 -1.50 -21.42
C PRO A 121 -14.77 -0.94 -22.25
N PRO A 122 -15.88 -1.69 -22.42
CA PRO A 122 -16.95 -1.33 -23.35
C PRO A 122 -17.74 -0.06 -22.96
N TYR A 123 -17.58 0.40 -21.73
CA TYR A 123 -18.18 1.63 -21.21
C TYR A 123 -17.29 2.87 -21.37
N TRP A 124 -16.10 2.74 -21.97
CA TRP A 124 -15.19 3.84 -22.29
C TRP A 124 -15.17 4.10 -23.79
N VAL A 125 -14.92 5.34 -24.17
CA VAL A 125 -14.74 5.72 -25.58
C VAL A 125 -13.31 5.37 -25.98
N ASP A 126 -13.15 4.51 -26.96
CA ASP A 126 -11.85 4.07 -27.47
C ASP A 126 -11.21 5.17 -28.33
N THR A 127 -10.26 5.89 -27.77
CA THR A 127 -9.46 6.92 -28.45
C THR A 127 -7.98 6.68 -28.29
N PRO A 128 -7.12 7.21 -29.19
CA PRO A 128 -5.66 7.10 -29.01
C PRO A 128 -5.17 7.63 -27.65
N GLU A 129 -5.71 8.77 -27.21
CA GLU A 129 -5.32 9.41 -25.95
C GLU A 129 -5.68 8.53 -24.74
N LEU A 130 -6.86 7.90 -24.76
CA LEU A 130 -7.26 6.97 -23.71
C LEU A 130 -6.29 5.77 -23.65
N ARG A 131 -5.94 5.21 -24.81
CA ARG A 131 -5.02 4.08 -24.89
C ARG A 131 -3.63 4.44 -24.37
N GLU A 132 -3.12 5.63 -24.65
CA GLU A 132 -1.85 6.14 -24.10
C GLU A 132 -1.91 6.25 -22.58
N GLU A 133 -3.00 6.78 -22.01
CA GLU A 133 -3.17 6.85 -20.55
C GLU A 133 -3.30 5.44 -19.92
N MET A 134 -3.99 4.51 -20.59
CA MET A 134 -4.07 3.12 -20.12
C MET A 134 -2.68 2.44 -20.09
N VAL A 135 -1.84 2.68 -21.07
CA VAL A 135 -0.45 2.18 -21.09
C VAL A 135 0.32 2.65 -19.86
N LYS A 136 0.23 3.94 -19.54
CA LYS A 136 0.86 4.52 -18.34
C LYS A 136 0.29 3.90 -17.06
N TYR A 137 -1.02 3.73 -16.99
CA TYR A 137 -1.68 3.07 -15.86
C TYR A 137 -1.18 1.63 -15.65
N TYR A 138 -1.08 0.82 -16.72
CA TYR A 138 -0.53 -0.54 -16.63
C TYR A 138 0.96 -0.55 -16.25
N ALA A 139 1.73 0.44 -16.69
CA ALA A 139 3.12 0.58 -16.29
C ALA A 139 3.26 0.78 -14.77
N GLU A 140 2.37 1.57 -14.16
CA GLU A 140 2.33 1.73 -12.69
C GLU A 140 1.90 0.46 -11.96
N ILE A 141 0.95 -0.31 -12.52
CA ILE A 141 0.58 -1.62 -11.95
C ILE A 141 1.79 -2.56 -11.95
N THR A 142 2.54 -2.61 -13.06
CA THR A 142 3.78 -3.40 -13.13
C THR A 142 4.84 -2.90 -12.15
N ASN A 143 4.93 -1.58 -11.93
CA ASN A 143 5.83 -1.02 -10.94
C ASN A 143 5.46 -1.45 -9.52
N PHE A 144 4.16 -1.49 -9.20
CA PHE A 144 3.67 -2.02 -7.93
C PHE A 144 3.96 -3.53 -7.79
N ASP A 145 3.71 -4.34 -8.82
CA ASP A 145 4.05 -5.77 -8.81
C ASP A 145 5.55 -5.99 -8.56
N ARG A 146 6.40 -5.15 -9.15
CA ARG A 146 7.83 -5.17 -8.89
C ARG A 146 8.14 -4.91 -7.40
N LEU A 147 7.45 -3.97 -6.75
CA LEU A 147 7.59 -3.74 -5.30
C LEU A 147 7.22 -5.00 -4.51
N VAL A 148 6.10 -5.65 -4.84
CA VAL A 148 5.68 -6.91 -4.20
C VAL A 148 6.77 -7.96 -4.31
N GLY A 149 7.35 -8.14 -5.50
CA GLY A 149 8.47 -9.05 -5.73
C GLY A 149 9.74 -8.68 -4.93
N MET A 150 10.05 -7.39 -4.80
CA MET A 150 11.19 -6.91 -4.00
C MET A 150 10.99 -7.20 -2.51
N MET A 151 9.78 -6.99 -1.98
CA MET A 151 9.47 -7.25 -0.58
C MET A 151 9.51 -8.76 -0.26
N ARG A 152 8.96 -9.59 -1.15
CA ARG A 152 9.06 -11.05 -1.03
C ARG A 152 10.51 -11.50 -0.95
N LYS A 153 11.36 -11.09 -1.90
CA LYS A 153 12.78 -11.42 -1.91
C LYS A 153 13.52 -10.96 -0.65
N GLU A 154 13.13 -9.81 -0.10
CA GLU A 154 13.73 -9.30 1.13
C GLU A 154 13.39 -10.20 2.34
N LEU A 155 12.15 -10.67 2.44
CA LEU A 155 11.72 -11.61 3.49
C LEU A 155 12.39 -12.99 3.32
N GLU A 156 12.47 -13.51 2.09
CA GLU A 156 13.18 -14.76 1.79
C GLU A 156 14.66 -14.68 2.20
N LYS A 157 15.34 -13.59 1.82
CA LYS A 157 16.74 -13.34 2.19
C LYS A 157 16.97 -13.34 3.70
N ARG A 158 15.99 -12.87 4.47
CA ARG A 158 16.02 -12.81 5.94
C ARG A 158 15.54 -14.10 6.60
N LYS A 159 15.11 -15.10 5.82
CA LYS A 159 14.48 -16.34 6.30
C LYS A 159 13.21 -16.10 7.13
N LEU A 160 12.49 -15.03 6.80
CA LEU A 160 11.23 -14.65 7.45
C LEU A 160 10.01 -15.04 6.62
N TRP A 161 10.19 -15.50 5.38
CA TRP A 161 9.08 -15.76 4.45
C TRP A 161 8.08 -16.80 4.98
N ASP A 162 8.57 -17.93 5.46
CA ASP A 162 7.73 -19.05 5.94
C ASP A 162 6.99 -18.75 7.25
N GLU A 163 7.43 -17.71 7.99
CA GLU A 163 6.81 -17.26 9.23
C GLU A 163 6.00 -15.97 9.07
N THR A 164 5.83 -15.50 7.82
CA THR A 164 5.15 -14.23 7.53
C THR A 164 3.85 -14.48 6.76
N VAL A 165 2.75 -13.95 7.26
CA VAL A 165 1.52 -13.81 6.46
C VAL A 165 1.71 -12.61 5.54
N PHE A 166 1.91 -12.86 4.25
CA PHE A 166 2.11 -11.84 3.23
C PHE A 166 0.83 -11.63 2.43
N MET A 167 0.29 -10.42 2.49
CA MET A 167 -0.97 -10.07 1.82
C MET A 167 -0.76 -8.94 0.83
N VAL A 168 -1.39 -9.04 -0.33
CA VAL A 168 -1.46 -7.99 -1.34
C VAL A 168 -2.93 -7.73 -1.63
N CYS A 169 -3.31 -6.46 -1.64
CA CYS A 169 -4.67 -6.08 -1.99
C CYS A 169 -4.69 -4.80 -2.81
N SER A 170 -5.69 -4.70 -3.68
CA SER A 170 -6.03 -3.48 -4.40
C SER A 170 -7.10 -2.69 -3.64
N GLU A 171 -7.04 -1.36 -3.73
CA GLU A 171 -8.00 -0.46 -3.07
C GLU A 171 -9.28 -0.27 -3.89
N GLN A 172 -9.20 -0.39 -5.20
CA GLN A 172 -10.32 -0.11 -6.12
C GLN A 172 -10.63 -1.27 -7.09
N GLY A 173 -10.05 -2.40 -6.88
CA GLY A 173 -10.23 -3.57 -7.75
C GLY A 173 -9.17 -3.70 -8.81
#